data_f198e433c42f4ca6b218a23b13b2b858
#
_entry.id   f198e433c42f4ca6b218a23b13b2b858
#
_cell.length_a   1.000
_cell.length_b   1.000
_cell.length_c   1.000
_cell.angle_alpha   90.00
_cell.angle_beta   90.00
_cell.angle_gamma   90.00
#
_symmetry.space_group_name_H-M   'P 1'
#
loop_
_entity.id
_entity.type
_entity.pdbx_description
1 polymer ?
#
loop_
_entity_poly.entity_id
_entity_poly.type
_entity_poly.pdbx_seq_one_letter_code
_entity_poly.pdbx_strand_id
1 'polypeptide(L)'
;TMGKGEGFTLHNTKMNYTDRCGVCKDIAGSLISFLRMAGLEAYPAMTMAGSRVESIPADHFNHCVAVVKLSNGTYMPLDPTWVPFCRELWSSAEQQQNYLPGVPEGSDLCITPVSAPENHYFRIKANNKLDKNGKLTGQFTLTAEGQSDLNIRRIFTTGWQSDWKNSMESQLLSISPKAKLLKVDWSKNPKDYQAAPIKITFWYEIPDYAIIGNDEMALVPLTMHGLYDQVRSYLRIDTDIPERQYGFKDGCSRLVELDETIQLPQGYRLVQSVEDNRKSPAADFEGYIRQENNKIDIHQKLALKKRVYEAGDWNGFRTAVNAHKAFGNHLIINK
;
A
#
# COMPACT_ATOMS: atom_id res chain seq x y z
N THR A 1 20.40 17.32 -12.35
CA THR A 1 21.47 16.38 -12.77
C THR A 1 22.75 16.74 -12.04
N MET A 2 23.37 15.75 -11.37
CA MET A 2 24.70 15.96 -10.77
C MET A 2 25.75 16.06 -11.89
N GLY A 3 26.56 17.12 -11.88
CA GLY A 3 27.74 17.22 -12.72
C GLY A 3 28.84 16.25 -12.24
N LYS A 4 29.82 16.00 -13.09
CA LYS A 4 30.97 15.16 -12.76
C LYS A 4 31.77 15.81 -11.61
N GLY A 5 31.93 15.09 -10.50
CA GLY A 5 32.66 15.53 -9.31
C GLY A 5 31.84 16.28 -8.25
N GLU A 6 30.53 16.47 -8.44
CA GLU A 6 29.68 17.17 -7.45
C GLU A 6 29.38 16.33 -6.22
N GLY A 7 29.33 15.00 -6.32
CA GLY A 7 29.19 14.09 -5.18
C GLY A 7 28.21 14.55 -4.12
N PHE A 8 28.66 14.71 -2.88
CA PHE A 8 27.86 15.19 -1.74
C PHE A 8 27.86 16.73 -1.58
N THR A 9 28.52 17.50 -2.47
CA THR A 9 28.53 18.96 -2.40
C THR A 9 27.11 19.51 -2.57
N LEU A 10 26.66 20.32 -1.62
CA LEU A 10 25.39 21.04 -1.70
C LEU A 10 25.49 22.23 -2.64
N HIS A 11 24.47 22.44 -3.47
CA HIS A 11 24.31 23.69 -4.18
C HIS A 11 23.84 24.80 -3.23
N ASN A 12 24.13 26.03 -3.61
CA ASN A 12 23.65 27.19 -2.88
C ASN A 12 22.11 27.25 -2.92
N THR A 13 21.47 27.48 -1.78
CA THR A 13 20.00 27.54 -1.70
C THR A 13 19.37 28.59 -2.59
N LYS A 14 20.08 29.71 -2.89
CA LYS A 14 19.66 30.72 -3.85
C LYS A 14 19.57 30.13 -5.26
N MET A 15 20.54 29.30 -5.66
CA MET A 15 20.51 28.59 -6.94
C MET A 15 19.32 27.65 -7.02
N ASN A 16 19.13 26.80 -5.99
CA ASN A 16 18.02 25.86 -5.93
C ASN A 16 16.67 26.58 -6.05
N TYR A 17 16.53 27.73 -5.40
CA TYR A 17 15.31 28.53 -5.46
C TYR A 17 15.10 29.16 -6.85
N THR A 18 16.17 29.66 -7.47
CA THR A 18 16.11 30.32 -8.79
C THR A 18 15.83 29.31 -9.90
N ASP A 19 16.55 28.19 -9.87
CA ASP A 19 16.52 27.17 -10.93
C ASP A 19 15.33 26.20 -10.74
N ARG A 20 14.75 26.19 -9.55
CA ARG A 20 13.63 25.31 -9.16
C ARG A 20 13.89 23.84 -9.48
N CYS A 21 15.13 23.44 -9.38
CA CYS A 21 15.57 22.07 -9.57
C CYS A 21 16.73 21.74 -8.62
N GLY A 22 16.92 20.46 -8.39
CA GLY A 22 17.99 19.94 -7.55
C GLY A 22 17.81 18.43 -7.34
N VAL A 23 18.84 17.80 -6.79
CA VAL A 23 18.80 16.42 -6.36
C VAL A 23 18.46 16.33 -4.86
N CYS A 24 18.37 15.15 -4.30
CA CYS A 24 17.96 14.94 -2.90
C CYS A 24 18.69 15.87 -1.90
N LYS A 25 20.00 16.00 -2.02
CA LYS A 25 20.80 16.86 -1.13
C LYS A 25 20.42 18.35 -1.21
N ASP A 26 20.10 18.83 -2.41
CA ASP A 26 19.74 20.24 -2.65
C ASP A 26 18.33 20.55 -2.10
N ILE A 27 17.42 19.62 -2.29
CA ILE A 27 16.05 19.70 -1.78
C ILE A 27 16.07 19.63 -0.23
N ALA A 28 16.84 18.68 0.34
CA ALA A 28 17.02 18.58 1.78
C ALA A 28 17.68 19.85 2.37
N GLY A 29 18.73 20.38 1.72
CA GLY A 29 19.39 21.62 2.13
C GLY A 29 18.46 22.83 2.13
N SER A 30 17.58 22.91 1.12
CA SER A 30 16.55 23.96 1.06
C SER A 30 15.54 23.83 2.22
N LEU A 31 15.05 22.62 2.50
CA LEU A 31 14.16 22.37 3.65
C LEU A 31 14.84 22.74 4.97
N ILE A 32 16.10 22.31 5.18
CA ILE A 32 16.86 22.63 6.39
C ILE A 32 16.97 24.14 6.57
N SER A 33 17.20 24.89 5.49
CA SER A 33 17.28 26.34 5.54
C SER A 33 15.95 26.96 6.01
N PHE A 34 14.81 26.49 5.49
CA PHE A 34 13.50 26.96 5.93
C PHE A 34 13.20 26.59 7.39
N LEU A 35 13.53 25.38 7.80
CA LEU A 35 13.33 24.93 9.18
C LEU A 35 14.16 25.78 10.17
N ARG A 36 15.42 26.08 9.82
CA ARG A 36 16.28 26.96 10.64
C ARG A 36 15.76 28.41 10.68
N MET A 37 15.26 28.93 9.58
CA MET A 37 14.59 30.24 9.56
C MET A 37 13.33 30.27 10.45
N ALA A 38 12.64 29.16 10.57
CA ALA A 38 11.50 28.98 11.47
C ALA A 38 11.90 28.74 12.94
N GLY A 39 13.20 28.78 13.28
CA GLY A 39 13.71 28.59 14.63
C GLY A 39 13.88 27.13 15.07
N LEU A 40 13.81 26.18 14.14
CA LEU A 40 14.00 24.76 14.43
C LEU A 40 15.47 24.35 14.27
N GLU A 41 15.93 23.46 15.13
CA GLU A 41 17.26 22.87 15.06
C GLU A 41 17.25 21.73 14.04
N ALA A 42 17.72 21.99 12.80
CA ALA A 42 17.66 21.06 11.68
C ALA A 42 19.04 20.83 11.05
N TYR A 43 19.27 19.58 10.61
CA TYR A 43 20.54 19.11 10.07
C TYR A 43 20.31 18.21 8.83
N PRO A 44 21.32 18.07 7.94
CA PRO A 44 21.31 17.03 6.92
C PRO A 44 21.49 15.65 7.56
N ALA A 45 20.97 14.62 6.93
CA ALA A 45 21.27 13.25 7.30
C ALA A 45 21.47 12.41 6.04
N MET A 46 22.46 11.52 6.10
CA MET A 46 22.77 10.59 5.04
C MET A 46 22.06 9.25 5.27
N THR A 47 21.45 8.73 4.23
CA THR A 47 20.76 7.43 4.25
C THR A 47 20.85 6.73 2.90
N MET A 48 20.13 5.66 2.72
CA MET A 48 20.01 4.94 1.46
C MET A 48 18.55 4.67 1.15
N ALA A 49 18.06 5.18 0.03
CA ALA A 49 16.76 4.80 -0.51
C ALA A 49 16.85 3.40 -1.12
N GLY A 50 16.04 2.48 -0.62
CA GLY A 50 15.92 1.12 -1.16
C GLY A 50 16.58 0.04 -0.35
N SER A 51 17.91 -0.09 -0.33
CA SER A 51 18.63 -1.11 0.45
C SER A 51 18.85 -0.63 1.89
N ARG A 52 19.06 -1.56 2.82
CA ARG A 52 19.39 -1.24 4.20
C ARG A 52 20.86 -0.79 4.29
N VAL A 53 21.12 0.28 5.03
CA VAL A 53 22.48 0.66 5.43
C VAL A 53 22.92 -0.27 6.55
N GLU A 54 24.11 -0.86 6.40
CA GLU A 54 24.70 -1.71 7.43
C GLU A 54 25.08 -0.94 8.70
N SER A 55 25.28 -1.66 9.80
CA SER A 55 25.69 -1.07 11.08
C SER A 55 27.06 -0.38 11.02
N ILE A 56 27.92 -0.79 10.09
CA ILE A 56 29.15 -0.12 9.72
C ILE A 56 28.96 0.38 8.29
N PRO A 57 28.60 1.67 8.08
CA PRO A 57 28.02 2.10 6.82
C PRO A 57 29.03 2.23 5.67
N ALA A 58 30.33 2.21 5.90
CA ALA A 58 31.34 2.43 4.88
C ALA A 58 30.92 3.57 3.89
N ASP A 59 30.73 3.27 2.61
CA ASP A 59 30.25 4.22 1.58
C ASP A 59 28.89 3.78 1.01
N HIS A 60 27.94 3.43 1.88
CA HIS A 60 26.64 2.89 1.49
C HIS A 60 25.51 3.93 1.43
N PHE A 61 25.84 5.21 1.41
CA PHE A 61 24.86 6.28 1.32
C PHE A 61 24.61 6.68 -0.13
N ASN A 62 23.35 6.79 -0.53
CA ASN A 62 22.94 7.29 -1.84
C ASN A 62 21.87 8.38 -1.77
N HIS A 63 21.43 8.75 -0.57
CA HIS A 63 20.33 9.67 -0.35
C HIS A 63 20.60 10.61 0.83
N CYS A 64 20.14 11.84 0.69
CA CYS A 64 20.24 12.87 1.72
C CYS A 64 18.83 13.34 2.09
N VAL A 65 18.55 13.37 3.38
CA VAL A 65 17.30 13.82 3.97
C VAL A 65 17.56 14.92 5.00
N ALA A 66 16.52 15.59 5.49
CA ALA A 66 16.62 16.50 6.61
C ALA A 66 16.24 15.79 7.91
N VAL A 67 16.82 16.21 9.03
CA VAL A 67 16.39 15.82 10.38
C VAL A 67 16.17 17.04 11.23
N VAL A 68 15.16 17.01 12.11
CA VAL A 68 14.90 18.00 13.14
C VAL A 68 15.24 17.38 14.49
N LYS A 69 16.07 18.07 15.29
CA LYS A 69 16.37 17.66 16.66
C LYS A 69 15.19 18.03 17.55
N LEU A 70 14.66 17.04 18.23
CA LEU A 70 13.53 17.20 19.15
C LEU A 70 14.03 17.57 20.56
N SER A 71 13.15 18.11 21.39
CA SER A 71 13.47 18.52 22.76
C SER A 71 14.00 17.41 23.67
N ASN A 72 13.72 16.15 23.34
CA ASN A 72 14.23 14.97 24.04
C ASN A 72 15.60 14.50 23.52
N GLY A 73 16.21 15.24 22.58
CA GLY A 73 17.51 14.92 21.98
C GLY A 73 17.47 13.92 20.83
N THR A 74 16.30 13.35 20.49
CA THR A 74 16.15 12.46 19.33
C THR A 74 15.97 13.25 18.04
N TYR A 75 16.09 12.59 16.90
CA TYR A 75 15.94 13.20 15.58
C TYR A 75 14.66 12.70 14.90
N MET A 76 13.92 13.62 14.29
CA MET A 76 12.78 13.32 13.41
C MET A 76 13.23 13.45 11.95
N PRO A 77 13.27 12.37 11.18
CA PRO A 77 13.62 12.43 9.75
C PRO A 77 12.48 13.07 8.94
N LEU A 78 12.86 13.84 7.92
CA LEU A 78 11.99 14.51 6.97
C LEU A 78 12.59 14.33 5.58
N ASP A 79 11.86 13.73 4.65
CA ASP A 79 12.30 13.57 3.27
C ASP A 79 11.44 14.39 2.30
N PRO A 80 11.90 15.59 1.91
CA PRO A 80 11.16 16.42 0.96
C PRO A 80 11.22 15.93 -0.49
N THR A 81 12.07 14.95 -0.81
CA THR A 81 12.25 14.44 -2.16
C THR A 81 11.00 13.71 -2.66
N TRP A 82 10.26 13.10 -1.75
CA TRP A 82 9.04 12.32 -2.06
C TRP A 82 7.74 13.11 -1.94
N VAL A 83 7.80 14.39 -1.57
CA VAL A 83 6.66 15.32 -1.62
C VAL A 83 6.52 15.82 -3.07
N PRO A 84 5.33 15.80 -3.67
CA PRO A 84 4.01 15.48 -3.12
C PRO A 84 3.61 14.01 -3.17
N PHE A 85 4.49 13.10 -3.47
CA PHE A 85 4.20 11.68 -3.73
C PHE A 85 3.94 10.84 -2.48
N CYS A 86 4.20 11.37 -1.30
CA CYS A 86 3.98 10.69 -0.04
C CYS A 86 3.33 11.63 0.97
N ARG A 87 2.38 11.12 1.77
CA ARG A 87 1.73 11.89 2.84
C ARG A 87 2.53 11.89 4.14
N GLU A 88 3.45 10.96 4.28
CA GLU A 88 4.38 10.93 5.38
C GLU A 88 5.47 11.99 5.18
N LEU A 89 6.05 12.42 6.29
CA LEU A 89 7.14 13.40 6.27
C LEU A 89 8.46 12.80 5.78
N TRP A 90 8.49 11.48 5.57
CA TRP A 90 9.61 10.70 5.06
C TRP A 90 9.09 9.54 4.19
N SER A 91 9.94 9.01 3.32
CA SER A 91 9.54 7.96 2.37
C SER A 91 9.27 6.62 3.05
N SER A 92 8.21 5.92 2.60
CA SER A 92 7.97 4.53 3.00
C SER A 92 9.13 3.59 2.66
N ALA A 93 9.92 3.93 1.61
CA ALA A 93 11.12 3.18 1.24
C ALA A 93 12.27 3.32 2.26
N GLU A 94 12.15 4.23 3.21
CA GLU A 94 13.12 4.49 4.28
C GLU A 94 12.67 4.00 5.66
N GLN A 95 11.55 3.32 5.75
CA GLN A 95 11.14 2.65 6.99
C GLN A 95 12.19 1.64 7.42
N GLN A 96 12.51 1.58 8.71
CA GLN A 96 13.50 0.68 9.31
C GLN A 96 14.89 0.81 8.65
N GLN A 97 15.25 2.03 8.23
CA GLN A 97 16.50 2.34 7.57
C GLN A 97 17.45 3.02 8.57
N ASN A 98 18.73 2.70 8.49
CA ASN A 98 19.76 3.45 9.19
C ASN A 98 20.02 4.78 8.48
N TYR A 99 20.21 5.84 9.25
CA TYR A 99 20.64 7.14 8.77
C TYR A 99 21.65 7.77 9.70
N LEU A 100 22.55 8.60 9.17
CA LEU A 100 23.58 9.29 9.91
C LEU A 100 23.28 10.80 9.95
N PRO A 101 22.90 11.38 11.10
CA PRO A 101 22.77 12.83 11.25
C PRO A 101 24.08 13.55 11.10
N GLY A 102 24.11 14.60 10.25
CA GLY A 102 25.28 15.46 10.04
C GLY A 102 25.31 16.60 11.06
N VAL A 103 25.52 16.30 12.33
CA VAL A 103 25.59 17.26 13.42
C VAL A 103 27.04 17.63 13.77
N PRO A 104 27.33 18.87 14.25
CA PRO A 104 28.69 19.32 14.48
C PRO A 104 29.48 18.46 15.50
N GLU A 105 28.80 17.94 16.51
CA GLU A 105 29.36 17.08 17.54
C GLU A 105 29.62 15.63 17.10
N GLY A 106 29.19 15.26 15.89
CA GLY A 106 29.14 13.88 15.42
C GLY A 106 27.95 13.13 15.97
N SER A 107 27.61 12.02 15.34
CA SER A 107 26.47 11.15 15.72
C SER A 107 26.75 9.71 15.35
N ASP A 108 26.17 8.81 16.12
CA ASP A 108 26.00 7.41 15.70
C ASP A 108 24.82 7.28 14.72
N LEU A 109 24.71 6.09 14.10
CA LEU A 109 23.57 5.76 13.26
C LEU A 109 22.26 5.78 14.06
N CYS A 110 21.28 6.43 13.50
CA CYS A 110 19.88 6.40 13.96
C CYS A 110 19.05 5.49 13.04
N ILE A 111 17.87 5.10 13.49
CA ILE A 111 16.96 4.25 12.71
C ILE A 111 15.67 5.02 12.47
N THR A 112 15.22 5.03 11.21
CA THR A 112 13.89 5.57 10.87
C THR A 112 12.79 4.69 11.45
N PRO A 113 11.68 5.27 11.95
CA PRO A 113 10.60 4.50 12.54
C PRO A 113 9.90 3.62 11.48
N VAL A 114 9.14 2.63 11.96
CA VAL A 114 8.17 1.92 11.11
C VAL A 114 6.88 2.74 11.12
N SER A 115 6.31 2.97 9.96
CA SER A 115 4.98 3.56 9.86
C SER A 115 3.92 2.57 10.30
N ALA A 116 2.86 3.04 10.97
CA ALA A 116 1.72 2.19 11.28
C ALA A 116 1.10 1.65 9.98
N PRO A 117 0.67 0.38 9.92
CA PRO A 117 0.04 -0.19 8.72
C PRO A 117 -1.14 0.63 8.20
N GLU A 118 -1.86 1.29 9.11
CA GLU A 118 -3.00 2.16 8.85
C GLU A 118 -2.65 3.40 8.01
N ASN A 119 -1.39 3.86 8.04
CA ASN A 119 -0.92 4.97 7.22
C ASN A 119 -0.74 4.58 5.74
N HIS A 120 -0.75 3.29 5.44
CA HIS A 120 -0.59 2.73 4.09
C HIS A 120 -1.74 1.78 3.73
N TYR A 121 -2.97 2.11 4.15
CA TYR A 121 -4.08 1.22 3.91
C TYR A 121 -4.47 1.12 2.43
N PHE A 122 -4.99 -0.06 2.09
CA PHE A 122 -5.71 -0.36 0.87
C PHE A 122 -7.03 -1.03 1.26
N ARG A 123 -8.16 -0.44 0.90
CA ARG A 123 -9.48 -0.90 1.28
C ARG A 123 -10.38 -1.03 0.08
N ILE A 124 -11.10 -2.13 -0.01
CA ILE A 124 -12.23 -2.33 -0.92
C ILE A 124 -13.46 -2.64 -0.11
N LYS A 125 -14.54 -1.92 -0.37
CA LYS A 125 -15.86 -2.21 0.16
C LYS A 125 -16.82 -2.44 -0.98
N ALA A 126 -17.37 -3.65 -1.11
CA ALA A 126 -18.28 -4.06 -2.18
C ALA A 126 -19.68 -4.38 -1.63
N ASN A 127 -20.69 -4.00 -2.41
CA ASN A 127 -22.09 -4.36 -2.17
C ASN A 127 -22.65 -4.95 -3.46
N ASN A 128 -22.91 -6.22 -3.43
CA ASN A 128 -23.26 -7.03 -4.58
C ASN A 128 -24.61 -7.71 -4.43
N LYS A 129 -25.21 -8.01 -5.55
CA LYS A 129 -26.40 -8.87 -5.66
C LYS A 129 -26.12 -9.96 -6.70
N LEU A 130 -26.28 -11.20 -6.28
CA LEU A 130 -26.26 -12.37 -7.15
C LEU A 130 -27.68 -12.75 -7.52
N ASP A 131 -27.95 -12.97 -8.79
CA ASP A 131 -29.25 -13.47 -9.22
C ASP A 131 -29.24 -14.99 -9.43
N LYS A 132 -30.42 -15.58 -9.67
CA LYS A 132 -30.59 -17.02 -9.88
C LYS A 132 -29.92 -17.55 -11.17
N ASN A 133 -29.53 -16.65 -12.08
CA ASN A 133 -28.85 -16.99 -13.31
C ASN A 133 -27.33 -16.80 -13.21
N GLY A 134 -26.81 -16.62 -11.98
CA GLY A 134 -25.37 -16.46 -11.73
C GLY A 134 -24.80 -15.11 -12.14
N LYS A 135 -25.63 -14.11 -12.44
CA LYS A 135 -25.17 -12.76 -12.75
C LYS A 135 -24.91 -11.99 -11.45
N LEU A 136 -23.75 -11.36 -11.34
CA LEU A 136 -23.41 -10.44 -10.28
C LEU A 136 -23.63 -9.00 -10.73
N THR A 137 -24.32 -8.20 -9.92
CA THR A 137 -24.47 -6.76 -10.10
C THR A 137 -24.14 -6.05 -8.82
N GLY A 138 -23.50 -4.90 -8.90
CA GLY A 138 -23.19 -4.18 -7.67
C GLY A 138 -22.28 -2.98 -7.87
N GLN A 139 -21.73 -2.57 -6.76
CA GLN A 139 -20.73 -1.52 -6.70
C GLN A 139 -19.64 -1.88 -5.71
N PHE A 140 -18.42 -1.47 -5.98
CA PHE A 140 -17.39 -1.40 -4.96
C PHE A 140 -16.74 -0.03 -4.91
N THR A 141 -16.29 0.34 -3.73
CA THR A 141 -15.49 1.53 -3.48
C THR A 141 -14.11 1.11 -3.01
N LEU A 142 -13.09 1.60 -3.71
CA LEU A 142 -11.69 1.49 -3.33
C LEU A 142 -11.28 2.79 -2.65
N THR A 143 -10.57 2.68 -1.52
CA THR A 143 -9.88 3.80 -0.87
C THR A 143 -8.47 3.39 -0.48
N ALA A 144 -7.54 4.32 -0.55
CA ALA A 144 -6.14 4.06 -0.22
C ALA A 144 -5.48 5.29 0.39
N GLU A 145 -4.44 5.07 1.20
CA GLU A 145 -3.60 6.12 1.77
C GLU A 145 -2.12 5.75 1.71
N GLY A 146 -1.24 6.74 1.87
CA GLY A 146 0.21 6.58 1.88
C GLY A 146 0.74 5.94 0.60
N GLN A 147 1.58 4.92 0.72
CA GLN A 147 2.14 4.20 -0.42
C GLN A 147 1.08 3.51 -1.29
N SER A 148 -0.03 3.10 -0.69
CA SER A 148 -1.14 2.51 -1.43
C SER A 148 -1.85 3.56 -2.30
N ASP A 149 -2.10 4.75 -1.76
CA ASP A 149 -2.64 5.90 -2.50
C ASP A 149 -1.73 6.31 -3.66
N LEU A 150 -0.42 6.42 -3.40
CA LEU A 150 0.58 6.72 -4.43
C LEU A 150 0.49 5.74 -5.61
N ASN A 151 0.43 4.45 -5.33
CA ASN A 151 0.38 3.43 -6.37
C ASN A 151 -0.90 3.47 -7.19
N ILE A 152 -2.05 3.78 -6.56
CA ILE A 152 -3.32 3.97 -7.28
C ILE A 152 -3.28 5.22 -8.16
N ARG A 153 -2.76 6.33 -7.64
CA ARG A 153 -2.69 7.60 -8.39
C ARG A 153 -1.78 7.55 -9.62
N ARG A 154 -0.87 6.58 -9.69
CA ARG A 154 -0.06 6.36 -10.91
C ARG A 154 -0.92 6.19 -12.17
N ILE A 155 -2.11 5.60 -12.07
CA ILE A 155 -3.05 5.47 -13.18
C ILE A 155 -3.39 6.86 -13.77
N PHE A 156 -3.54 7.86 -12.89
CA PHE A 156 -3.92 9.22 -13.27
C PHE A 156 -2.73 10.11 -13.65
N THR A 157 -1.52 9.79 -13.17
CA THR A 157 -0.33 10.63 -13.35
C THR A 157 0.56 10.19 -14.50
N THR A 158 0.55 8.90 -14.87
CA THR A 158 1.38 8.35 -15.94
C THR A 158 0.65 8.15 -17.26
N GLY A 159 -0.70 8.14 -17.25
CA GLY A 159 -1.55 7.96 -18.42
C GLY A 159 -2.25 9.25 -18.89
N TRP A 160 -2.73 9.24 -20.12
CA TRP A 160 -3.59 10.30 -20.62
C TRP A 160 -4.96 10.23 -19.95
N GLN A 161 -5.62 11.36 -19.76
CA GLN A 161 -6.93 11.42 -19.14
C GLN A 161 -8.01 10.61 -19.91
N SER A 162 -7.87 10.53 -21.23
CA SER A 162 -8.69 9.68 -22.09
C SER A 162 -8.65 8.20 -21.72
N ASP A 163 -7.53 7.72 -21.14
CA ASP A 163 -7.27 6.32 -20.88
C ASP A 163 -7.67 5.89 -19.45
N TRP A 164 -8.00 6.85 -18.59
CA TRP A 164 -8.32 6.54 -17.18
C TRP A 164 -9.50 5.58 -17.06
N LYS A 165 -10.58 5.83 -17.82
CA LYS A 165 -11.74 4.94 -17.82
C LYS A 165 -11.39 3.54 -18.30
N ASN A 166 -10.61 3.43 -19.36
CA ASN A 166 -10.17 2.14 -19.91
C ASN A 166 -9.28 1.39 -18.88
N SER A 167 -8.41 2.09 -18.15
CA SER A 167 -7.61 1.52 -17.07
C SER A 167 -8.48 0.99 -15.94
N MET A 168 -9.60 1.66 -15.62
CA MET A 168 -10.56 1.18 -14.63
C MET A 168 -11.34 -0.03 -15.14
N GLU A 169 -11.79 0.01 -16.39
CA GLU A 169 -12.52 -1.10 -17.02
C GLU A 169 -11.66 -2.37 -17.09
N SER A 170 -10.35 -2.23 -17.37
CA SER A 170 -9.43 -3.36 -17.41
C SER A 170 -9.32 -4.11 -16.06
N GLN A 171 -9.55 -3.43 -14.92
CA GLN A 171 -9.60 -4.09 -13.63
C GLN A 171 -10.80 -5.05 -13.50
N LEU A 172 -11.94 -4.68 -14.06
CA LEU A 172 -13.12 -5.57 -14.09
C LEU A 172 -12.95 -6.69 -15.11
N LEU A 173 -12.37 -6.39 -16.27
CA LEU A 173 -12.10 -7.39 -17.30
C LEU A 173 -11.10 -8.45 -16.86
N SER A 174 -10.21 -8.13 -15.90
CA SER A 174 -9.31 -9.13 -15.29
C SER A 174 -10.05 -10.15 -14.40
N ILE A 175 -11.25 -9.81 -13.92
CA ILE A 175 -12.11 -10.73 -13.17
C ILE A 175 -12.89 -11.63 -14.13
N SER A 176 -13.47 -11.04 -15.14
CA SER A 176 -14.26 -11.75 -16.18
C SER A 176 -14.26 -10.98 -17.49
N PRO A 177 -14.00 -11.61 -18.63
CA PRO A 177 -14.09 -10.97 -19.92
C PRO A 177 -15.52 -10.51 -20.29
N LYS A 178 -16.53 -10.99 -19.54
CA LYS A 178 -17.93 -10.58 -19.67
C LYS A 178 -18.32 -9.41 -18.77
N ALA A 179 -17.40 -8.93 -17.91
CA ALA A 179 -17.67 -7.82 -17.02
C ALA A 179 -17.94 -6.53 -17.80
N LYS A 180 -18.89 -5.75 -17.33
CA LYS A 180 -19.24 -4.45 -17.90
C LYS A 180 -19.16 -3.38 -16.84
N LEU A 181 -18.36 -2.36 -17.10
CA LEU A 181 -18.30 -1.15 -16.30
C LEU A 181 -19.49 -0.26 -16.67
N LEU A 182 -20.46 -0.11 -15.76
CA LEU A 182 -21.63 0.74 -15.97
C LEU A 182 -21.31 2.21 -15.69
N LYS A 183 -20.59 2.46 -14.61
CA LYS A 183 -20.17 3.79 -14.19
C LYS A 183 -18.91 3.68 -13.34
N VAL A 184 -18.07 4.70 -13.40
CA VAL A 184 -16.97 4.91 -12.46
C VAL A 184 -16.88 6.37 -12.06
N ASP A 185 -16.71 6.59 -10.76
CA ASP A 185 -16.44 7.91 -10.19
C ASP A 185 -15.14 7.86 -9.40
N TRP A 186 -14.36 8.93 -9.42
CA TRP A 186 -13.13 9.06 -8.64
C TRP A 186 -13.06 10.41 -7.94
N SER A 187 -12.19 10.50 -6.94
CA SER A 187 -11.93 11.73 -6.19
C SER A 187 -11.63 12.90 -7.11
N LYS A 188 -12.08 14.08 -6.70
CA LYS A 188 -11.69 15.33 -7.33
C LYS A 188 -10.16 15.47 -7.29
N ASN A 189 -9.55 15.91 -8.41
CA ASN A 189 -8.10 16.06 -8.56
C ASN A 189 -7.29 14.76 -8.27
N PRO A 190 -7.53 13.65 -8.98
CA PRO A 190 -6.88 12.38 -8.68
C PRO A 190 -5.36 12.39 -8.94
N LYS A 191 -4.83 13.41 -9.65
CA LYS A 191 -3.37 13.64 -9.84
C LYS A 191 -2.71 14.31 -8.65
N ASP A 192 -3.47 14.92 -7.75
CA ASP A 192 -2.95 15.68 -6.63
C ASP A 192 -2.67 14.77 -5.44
N TYR A 193 -1.40 14.48 -5.20
CA TYR A 193 -0.95 13.66 -4.09
C TYR A 193 -1.13 14.30 -2.71
N GLN A 194 -1.37 15.61 -2.65
CA GLN A 194 -1.64 16.34 -1.40
C GLN A 194 -3.15 16.41 -1.09
N ALA A 195 -3.99 16.00 -2.02
CA ALA A 195 -5.43 15.92 -1.80
C ALA A 195 -5.79 14.86 -0.74
N ALA A 196 -7.06 14.80 -0.35
CA ALA A 196 -7.58 13.72 0.50
C ALA A 196 -7.30 12.33 -0.12
N PRO A 197 -7.25 11.25 0.68
CA PRO A 197 -7.01 9.90 0.20
C PRO A 197 -7.85 9.57 -1.02
N ILE A 198 -7.24 8.85 -1.99
CA ILE A 198 -7.93 8.49 -3.23
C ILE A 198 -9.16 7.63 -2.93
N LYS A 199 -10.24 7.94 -3.61
CA LYS A 199 -11.48 7.16 -3.58
C LYS A 199 -11.96 6.94 -5.00
N ILE A 200 -12.22 5.68 -5.38
CA ILE A 200 -12.76 5.30 -6.69
C ILE A 200 -13.94 4.38 -6.45
N THR A 201 -15.08 4.68 -7.07
CA THR A 201 -16.28 3.85 -6.95
C THR A 201 -16.68 3.34 -8.33
N PHE A 202 -16.89 2.04 -8.42
CA PHE A 202 -17.27 1.31 -9.63
C PHE A 202 -18.70 0.81 -9.49
N TRP A 203 -19.47 0.91 -10.56
CA TRP A 203 -20.75 0.23 -10.75
C TRP A 203 -20.63 -0.72 -11.93
N TYR A 204 -21.03 -1.95 -11.77
CA TYR A 204 -20.77 -2.99 -12.75
C TYR A 204 -21.85 -4.07 -12.78
N GLU A 205 -21.84 -4.84 -13.86
CA GLU A 205 -22.50 -6.13 -13.97
C GLU A 205 -21.54 -7.16 -14.56
N ILE A 206 -21.61 -8.39 -14.06
CA ILE A 206 -20.82 -9.53 -14.54
C ILE A 206 -21.76 -10.69 -14.81
N PRO A 207 -22.13 -10.94 -16.09
CA PRO A 207 -22.88 -12.12 -16.45
C PRO A 207 -22.10 -13.42 -16.18
N ASP A 208 -22.80 -14.49 -15.86
CA ASP A 208 -22.23 -15.82 -15.62
C ASP A 208 -21.07 -15.80 -14.59
N TYR A 209 -21.22 -14.99 -13.56
CA TYR A 209 -20.21 -14.84 -12.51
C TYR A 209 -20.13 -16.06 -11.61
N ALA A 210 -21.28 -16.60 -11.21
CA ALA A 210 -21.36 -17.85 -10.47
C ALA A 210 -21.54 -19.04 -11.42
N ILE A 211 -20.85 -20.12 -11.12
CA ILE A 211 -21.07 -21.42 -11.78
C ILE A 211 -22.33 -22.03 -11.18
N ILE A 212 -23.28 -22.41 -12.03
CA ILE A 212 -24.58 -22.93 -11.62
C ILE A 212 -24.58 -24.44 -11.78
N GLY A 213 -24.90 -25.16 -10.70
CA GLY A 213 -25.28 -26.57 -10.68
C GLY A 213 -26.80 -26.72 -10.56
N ASN A 214 -27.28 -27.96 -10.30
CA ASN A 214 -28.71 -28.25 -10.19
C ASN A 214 -29.37 -27.49 -9.01
N ASP A 215 -28.81 -27.63 -7.80
CA ASP A 215 -29.32 -27.01 -6.57
C ASP A 215 -28.26 -26.15 -5.87
N GLU A 216 -27.17 -25.86 -6.53
CA GLU A 216 -26.03 -25.12 -5.96
C GLU A 216 -25.46 -24.09 -6.92
N MET A 217 -24.76 -23.12 -6.40
CA MET A 217 -23.90 -22.19 -7.12
C MET A 217 -22.55 -22.13 -6.44
N ALA A 218 -21.48 -22.03 -7.24
CA ALA A 218 -20.13 -21.79 -6.77
C ALA A 218 -19.62 -20.46 -7.31
N LEU A 219 -18.97 -19.66 -6.47
CA LEU A 219 -18.38 -18.38 -6.85
C LEU A 219 -17.14 -18.06 -6.04
N VAL A 220 -16.31 -17.20 -6.58
CA VAL A 220 -15.24 -16.51 -5.86
C VAL A 220 -15.76 -15.11 -5.54
N PRO A 221 -15.70 -14.61 -4.29
CA PRO A 221 -16.08 -13.23 -3.98
C PRO A 221 -15.29 -12.22 -4.81
N LEU A 222 -15.93 -11.11 -5.17
CA LEU A 222 -15.29 -10.09 -6.02
C LEU A 222 -14.00 -9.55 -5.41
N THR A 223 -13.99 -9.34 -4.10
CA THR A 223 -12.83 -8.80 -3.37
C THR A 223 -11.65 -9.75 -3.30
N MET A 224 -11.85 -11.05 -3.60
CA MET A 224 -10.80 -12.08 -3.64
C MET A 224 -10.06 -12.12 -4.96
N HIS A 225 -10.61 -11.51 -6.00
CA HIS A 225 -9.89 -11.34 -7.25
C HIS A 225 -8.76 -10.31 -7.12
N GLY A 226 -7.80 -10.39 -8.05
CA GLY A 226 -6.58 -9.58 -8.05
C GLY A 226 -6.76 -8.09 -8.35
N LEU A 227 -7.86 -7.47 -7.92
CA LEU A 227 -8.08 -6.03 -8.12
C LEU A 227 -6.91 -5.21 -7.57
N TYR A 228 -6.29 -4.41 -8.44
CA TYR A 228 -5.17 -3.53 -8.08
C TYR A 228 -3.98 -4.26 -7.42
N ASP A 229 -3.60 -5.43 -7.91
CA ASP A 229 -2.48 -6.23 -7.37
C ASP A 229 -1.16 -5.47 -7.32
N GLN A 230 -0.96 -4.47 -8.18
CA GLN A 230 0.22 -3.61 -8.14
C GLN A 230 0.40 -2.87 -6.80
N VAL A 231 -0.68 -2.69 -6.03
CA VAL A 231 -0.64 -2.08 -4.69
C VAL A 231 -0.24 -3.10 -3.63
N ARG A 232 -0.43 -4.39 -3.89
CA ARG A 232 -0.24 -5.50 -2.95
C ARG A 232 1.06 -6.25 -3.25
N SER A 233 2.21 -5.53 -3.16
CA SER A 233 3.55 -6.06 -3.47
C SER A 233 3.90 -7.35 -2.73
N TYR A 234 3.39 -7.53 -1.52
CA TYR A 234 3.59 -8.74 -0.71
C TYR A 234 3.07 -10.02 -1.37
N LEU A 235 2.11 -9.93 -2.29
CA LEU A 235 1.59 -11.09 -3.03
C LEU A 235 2.64 -11.72 -3.97
N ARG A 236 3.68 -10.96 -4.33
CA ARG A 236 4.80 -11.44 -5.18
C ARG A 236 5.90 -12.13 -4.37
N ILE A 237 5.84 -12.09 -3.05
CA ILE A 237 6.78 -12.80 -2.19
C ILE A 237 6.39 -14.28 -2.23
N ASP A 238 7.36 -15.14 -2.61
CA ASP A 238 7.16 -16.57 -2.65
C ASP A 238 6.99 -17.12 -1.22
N THR A 239 5.76 -17.52 -0.90
CA THR A 239 5.37 -18.07 0.39
C THR A 239 5.36 -19.60 0.43
N ASP A 240 5.75 -20.29 -0.65
CA ASP A 240 5.88 -21.75 -0.68
C ASP A 240 7.18 -22.21 0.00
N ILE A 241 8.16 -21.31 0.09
CA ILE A 241 9.40 -21.55 0.83
C ILE A 241 9.09 -21.75 2.33
N PRO A 242 9.39 -22.93 2.92
CA PRO A 242 9.03 -23.21 4.30
C PRO A 242 9.82 -22.37 5.32
N GLU A 243 11.10 -22.12 5.06
CA GLU A 243 12.01 -21.39 5.94
C GLU A 243 12.90 -20.44 5.14
N ARG A 244 13.32 -19.34 5.76
CA ARG A 244 14.30 -18.40 5.19
C ARG A 244 15.54 -18.32 6.05
N GLN A 245 16.70 -18.32 5.39
CA GLN A 245 17.99 -18.09 6.05
C GLN A 245 18.30 -16.59 6.19
N TYR A 246 17.74 -15.76 5.32
CA TYR A 246 18.00 -14.32 5.26
C TYR A 246 16.72 -13.54 5.42
N GLY A 247 16.85 -12.33 5.93
CA GLY A 247 15.77 -11.35 5.95
C GLY A 247 15.28 -10.99 4.54
N PHE A 248 14.13 -10.36 4.47
CA PHE A 248 13.52 -9.88 3.23
C PHE A 248 12.82 -8.53 3.46
N LYS A 249 12.46 -7.87 2.39
CA LYS A 249 11.73 -6.59 2.46
C LYS A 249 10.50 -6.58 1.57
N ASP A 250 9.47 -5.85 2.01
CA ASP A 250 8.35 -5.41 1.18
C ASP A 250 8.47 -3.90 0.90
N GLY A 251 7.51 -3.33 0.20
CA GLY A 251 7.48 -1.91 -0.15
C GLY A 251 7.27 -0.99 1.07
N CYS A 252 6.43 -1.40 2.01
CA CYS A 252 6.12 -0.68 3.25
C CYS A 252 5.36 -1.60 4.23
N SER A 253 5.19 -1.16 5.49
CA SER A 253 4.11 -1.65 6.34
C SER A 253 2.77 -1.38 5.65
N ARG A 254 1.77 -2.22 5.82
CA ARG A 254 0.52 -2.09 5.06
C ARG A 254 -0.68 -2.69 5.76
N LEU A 255 -1.83 -2.01 5.65
CA LEU A 255 -3.13 -2.55 6.01
C LEU A 255 -3.93 -2.84 4.74
N VAL A 256 -4.44 -4.05 4.61
CA VAL A 256 -5.38 -4.44 3.54
C VAL A 256 -6.68 -4.84 4.19
N GLU A 257 -7.77 -4.17 3.82
CA GLU A 257 -9.12 -4.47 4.31
C GLU A 257 -10.04 -4.69 3.10
N LEU A 258 -10.68 -5.86 3.05
CA LEU A 258 -11.58 -6.26 1.98
C LEU A 258 -12.92 -6.65 2.60
N ASP A 259 -13.94 -5.84 2.35
CA ASP A 259 -15.31 -6.06 2.81
C ASP A 259 -16.22 -6.29 1.61
N GLU A 260 -17.03 -7.32 1.66
CA GLU A 260 -18.04 -7.58 0.63
C GLU A 260 -19.33 -8.11 1.24
N THR A 261 -20.46 -7.52 0.85
CA THR A 261 -21.79 -8.05 1.13
C THR A 261 -22.39 -8.55 -0.18
N ILE A 262 -22.83 -9.80 -0.23
CA ILE A 262 -23.50 -10.41 -1.38
C ILE A 262 -24.93 -10.74 -1.00
N GLN A 263 -25.90 -10.07 -1.61
CA GLN A 263 -27.30 -10.43 -1.50
C GLN A 263 -27.59 -11.65 -2.39
N LEU A 264 -28.03 -12.73 -1.76
CA LEU A 264 -28.37 -13.99 -2.46
C LEU A 264 -29.77 -13.97 -3.04
N PRO A 265 -30.04 -14.81 -4.07
CA PRO A 265 -31.40 -15.11 -4.48
C PRO A 265 -32.18 -15.74 -3.34
N GLN A 266 -33.49 -15.58 -3.37
CA GLN A 266 -34.35 -16.15 -2.35
C GLN A 266 -34.22 -17.69 -2.32
N GLY A 267 -34.10 -18.26 -1.13
CA GLY A 267 -33.97 -19.69 -0.90
C GLY A 267 -32.55 -20.23 -0.86
N TYR A 268 -31.56 -19.45 -1.32
CA TYR A 268 -30.15 -19.88 -1.32
C TYR A 268 -29.47 -19.59 0.02
N ARG A 269 -28.60 -20.52 0.43
CA ARG A 269 -27.84 -20.42 1.68
C ARG A 269 -26.38 -20.79 1.49
N LEU A 270 -25.50 -20.12 2.24
CA LEU A 270 -24.08 -20.46 2.34
C LEU A 270 -23.94 -21.85 2.98
N VAL A 271 -23.17 -22.73 2.34
CA VAL A 271 -22.95 -24.09 2.85
C VAL A 271 -22.13 -24.08 4.14
N GLN A 272 -21.11 -23.23 4.20
CA GLN A 272 -20.21 -23.20 5.35
C GLN A 272 -19.75 -21.78 5.66
N SER A 273 -19.91 -21.36 6.90
CA SER A 273 -19.25 -20.17 7.44
C SER A 273 -17.78 -20.46 7.72
N VAL A 274 -16.93 -19.45 7.52
CA VAL A 274 -15.48 -19.56 7.71
C VAL A 274 -15.03 -18.43 8.63
N GLU A 275 -14.11 -18.74 9.54
CA GLU A 275 -13.40 -17.75 10.34
C GLU A 275 -11.95 -18.20 10.47
N ASP A 276 -11.01 -17.24 10.29
CA ASP A 276 -9.59 -17.47 10.49
C ASP A 276 -8.95 -16.23 11.13
N ASN A 277 -8.07 -16.46 12.11
CA ASN A 277 -7.39 -15.41 12.83
C ASN A 277 -5.94 -15.83 13.10
N ARG A 278 -4.99 -15.06 12.58
CA ARG A 278 -3.55 -15.28 12.74
C ARG A 278 -2.91 -14.02 13.31
N LYS A 279 -2.14 -14.15 14.39
CA LYS A 279 -1.45 -13.03 15.02
C LYS A 279 0.02 -13.34 15.21
N SER A 280 0.88 -12.38 14.85
CA SER A 280 2.32 -12.47 15.09
C SER A 280 2.94 -11.06 15.19
N PRO A 281 4.20 -10.94 15.65
CA PRO A 281 4.92 -9.67 15.59
C PRO A 281 5.16 -9.15 14.17
N ALA A 282 5.16 -10.04 13.16
CA ALA A 282 5.42 -9.71 11.75
C ALA A 282 4.17 -9.26 10.99
N ALA A 283 3.07 -10.00 11.16
CA ALA A 283 1.82 -9.75 10.45
C ALA A 283 0.63 -10.35 11.19
N ASP A 284 -0.53 -9.73 11.05
CA ASP A 284 -1.81 -10.26 11.51
C ASP A 284 -2.74 -10.47 10.31
N PHE A 285 -3.53 -11.53 10.38
CA PHE A 285 -4.65 -11.76 9.49
C PHE A 285 -5.90 -12.07 10.32
N GLU A 286 -7.02 -11.47 9.96
CA GLU A 286 -8.34 -11.85 10.44
C GLU A 286 -9.33 -11.87 9.28
N GLY A 287 -10.23 -12.83 9.26
CA GLY A 287 -11.27 -12.94 8.26
C GLY A 287 -12.45 -13.75 8.70
N TYR A 288 -13.63 -13.39 8.21
CA TYR A 288 -14.84 -14.19 8.37
C TYR A 288 -15.71 -14.15 7.12
N ILE A 289 -16.44 -15.25 6.91
CA ILE A 289 -17.52 -15.39 5.94
C ILE A 289 -18.71 -15.95 6.67
N ARG A 290 -19.80 -15.22 6.73
CA ARG A 290 -21.02 -15.60 7.42
C ARG A 290 -22.25 -15.16 6.65
N GLN A 291 -23.35 -15.86 6.87
CA GLN A 291 -24.63 -15.46 6.32
C GLN A 291 -25.57 -14.94 7.41
N GLU A 292 -26.17 -13.81 7.14
CA GLU A 292 -27.29 -13.25 7.89
C GLU A 292 -28.49 -13.07 6.93
N ASN A 293 -29.60 -13.77 7.21
CA ASN A 293 -30.76 -13.79 6.33
C ASN A 293 -30.37 -14.23 4.90
N ASN A 294 -30.63 -13.39 3.89
CA ASN A 294 -30.26 -13.63 2.48
C ASN A 294 -28.99 -12.87 2.04
N LYS A 295 -28.12 -12.51 2.98
CA LYS A 295 -26.88 -11.82 2.71
C LYS A 295 -25.69 -12.60 3.25
N ILE A 296 -24.64 -12.71 2.45
CA ILE A 296 -23.33 -13.16 2.89
C ILE A 296 -22.48 -11.92 3.16
N ASP A 297 -21.91 -11.84 4.35
CA ASP A 297 -20.93 -10.85 4.74
C ASP A 297 -19.54 -11.49 4.77
N ILE A 298 -18.62 -10.89 4.07
CA ILE A 298 -17.23 -11.31 3.89
C ILE A 298 -16.34 -10.18 4.38
N HIS A 299 -15.42 -10.50 5.25
CA HIS A 299 -14.43 -9.57 5.76
C HIS A 299 -13.05 -10.21 5.74
N GLN A 300 -12.06 -9.45 5.30
CA GLN A 300 -10.65 -9.77 5.47
C GLN A 300 -9.87 -8.54 5.90
N LYS A 301 -8.94 -8.74 6.82
CA LYS A 301 -7.98 -7.73 7.22
C LYS A 301 -6.60 -8.36 7.39
N LEU A 302 -5.65 -7.87 6.62
CA LEU A 302 -4.24 -8.23 6.71
C LEU A 302 -3.45 -7.00 7.13
N ALA A 303 -2.73 -7.08 8.24
CA ALA A 303 -1.81 -6.04 8.70
C ALA A 303 -0.36 -6.52 8.60
N LEU A 304 0.41 -5.95 7.68
CA LEU A 304 1.86 -6.14 7.55
C LEU A 304 2.58 -5.09 8.39
N LYS A 305 3.20 -5.50 9.50
CA LYS A 305 3.66 -4.60 10.55
C LYS A 305 5.06 -4.05 10.34
N LYS A 306 5.78 -4.54 9.34
CA LYS A 306 7.17 -4.18 9.04
C LYS A 306 7.34 -3.93 7.55
N ARG A 307 8.42 -3.24 7.19
CA ARG A 307 8.93 -3.19 5.82
C ARG A 307 10.08 -4.17 5.64
N VAL A 308 10.98 -4.20 6.62
CA VAL A 308 12.12 -5.13 6.64
C VAL A 308 11.83 -6.21 7.67
N TYR A 309 11.89 -7.45 7.25
CA TYR A 309 11.63 -8.64 8.04
C TYR A 309 12.94 -9.42 8.22
N GLU A 310 13.25 -9.80 9.43
CA GLU A 310 14.35 -10.73 9.71
C GLU A 310 13.93 -12.18 9.37
N ALA A 311 14.90 -13.09 9.26
CA ALA A 311 14.60 -14.50 8.97
C ALA A 311 13.58 -15.10 9.97
N GLY A 312 13.68 -14.74 11.24
CA GLY A 312 12.77 -15.19 12.30
C GLY A 312 11.32 -14.68 12.17
N ASP A 313 11.07 -13.60 11.40
CA ASP A 313 9.73 -13.08 11.12
C ASP A 313 8.97 -13.91 10.07
N TRP A 314 9.69 -14.76 9.33
CA TRP A 314 9.18 -15.44 8.14
C TRP A 314 7.93 -16.26 8.41
N ASN A 315 7.92 -17.07 9.44
CA ASN A 315 6.77 -17.92 9.75
C ASN A 315 5.49 -17.11 10.04
N GLY A 316 5.62 -16.03 10.81
CA GLY A 316 4.49 -15.13 11.08
C GLY A 316 3.98 -14.43 9.83
N PHE A 317 4.88 -13.88 9.01
CA PHE A 317 4.53 -13.25 7.73
C PHE A 317 3.87 -14.27 6.78
N ARG A 318 4.52 -15.41 6.55
CA ARG A 318 4.06 -16.48 5.66
C ARG A 318 2.67 -16.97 6.04
N THR A 319 2.45 -17.24 7.33
CA THR A 319 1.17 -17.77 7.83
C THR A 319 0.04 -16.77 7.59
N ALA A 320 0.22 -15.50 7.89
CA ALA A 320 -0.79 -14.46 7.68
C ALA A 320 -1.08 -14.22 6.19
N VAL A 321 -0.03 -14.16 5.35
CA VAL A 321 -0.19 -13.95 3.90
C VAL A 321 -0.83 -15.15 3.23
N ASN A 322 -0.48 -16.38 3.62
CA ASN A 322 -1.12 -17.59 3.08
C ASN A 322 -2.59 -17.69 3.50
N ALA A 323 -2.91 -17.37 4.76
CA ALA A 323 -4.30 -17.29 5.19
C ALA A 323 -5.08 -16.28 4.33
N HIS A 324 -4.53 -15.09 4.12
CA HIS A 324 -5.13 -14.08 3.24
C HIS A 324 -5.32 -14.54 1.79
N LYS A 325 -4.30 -15.20 1.20
CA LYS A 325 -4.37 -15.71 -0.18
C LYS A 325 -5.40 -16.83 -0.36
N ALA A 326 -5.54 -17.70 0.64
CA ALA A 326 -6.43 -18.86 0.57
C ALA A 326 -7.85 -18.56 1.01
N PHE A 327 -8.07 -17.45 1.72
CA PHE A 327 -9.35 -17.14 2.35
C PHE A 327 -10.44 -16.90 1.31
N GLY A 328 -11.57 -17.65 1.44
CA GLY A 328 -12.75 -17.41 0.62
C GLY A 328 -12.62 -17.71 -0.87
N ASN A 329 -11.60 -18.46 -1.29
CA ASN A 329 -11.36 -18.74 -2.71
C ASN A 329 -12.51 -19.49 -3.41
N HIS A 330 -13.37 -20.13 -2.65
CA HIS A 330 -14.55 -20.83 -3.17
C HIS A 330 -15.70 -20.72 -2.18
N LEU A 331 -16.78 -20.07 -2.59
CA LEU A 331 -18.04 -20.10 -1.86
C LEU A 331 -19.01 -21.02 -2.58
N ILE A 332 -19.62 -21.92 -1.81
CA ILE A 332 -20.71 -22.78 -2.29
C ILE A 332 -21.98 -22.35 -1.55
N ILE A 333 -23.03 -22.12 -2.32
CA ILE A 333 -24.36 -21.78 -1.84
C ILE A 333 -25.36 -22.78 -2.40
N ASN A 334 -26.24 -23.30 -1.57
CA ASN A 334 -27.29 -24.26 -1.98
C ASN A 334 -28.67 -23.62 -1.87
N LYS A 335 -29.61 -24.18 -2.58
CA LYS A 335 -31.02 -23.82 -2.55
C LYS A 335 -31.73 -24.49 -1.41
#